data_3c5be5728d1bb49ccc7cb9e47b98c4be
#
_entry.id   3c5be5728d1bb49ccc7cb9e47b98c4be
#
_cell.length_a   1.000
_cell.length_b   1.000
_cell.length_c   1.000
_cell.angle_alpha   90.00
_cell.angle_beta   90.00
_cell.angle_gamma   90.00
#
_symmetry.space_group_name_H-M   'P 1'
#
loop_
_entity.id
_entity.type
_entity.pdbx_description
1 polymer ?
#
loop_
_entity_poly.entity_id
_entity_poly.type
_entity_poly.pdbx_seq_one_letter_code
_entity_poly.pdbx_strand_id
1 'polypeptide(L)'
;QLIRPSDGRVPRSVAFVQCVGSRDSRFMEYCSGFCCMYTIKNALVLKDKYPDMDISIFYMDIRAPAKGYEEFYQRARDRGIRFIQGRPAQITEDPVTKNLFIEAEDLALGEVVELETEMVVLSTAAVPKRESVELGQALTIPNDPSGFFMEYHPKLKPIDTPTEGVFLAGAAQGPKDIPACVAQGSGAAARAARVLSVDEWEIEPIVAYVWAERCVSAKGKKCGICATVCPYKAIIVEQGKAAQVIPAMCHGCGGCVAECPHNAITQMHFTDAQILAQIHALLAERPEEKILAMMCHWCSYGGADTAGTSHFEYPPKSRGIRVMCSARMDQDFVFEAFRLGAGMVLVSGCHPQDCHYITGQHHAAKRFERLAKTLERIGISPQRFRIEWISAAEGAKYAQVMREMHETLQALGVERIKAENEKARPQLEKRLKRWREVPEVAELLA
;
A
#
# COMPACT_ATOMS: atom_id res chain seq x y z
N GLN A 1 1.47 -22.44 -39.62
CA GLN A 1 1.52 -23.90 -39.56
C GLN A 1 2.20 -24.33 -38.26
N LEU A 2 1.64 -25.34 -37.53
CA LEU A 2 2.30 -25.94 -36.40
C LEU A 2 3.39 -26.88 -36.91
N ILE A 3 4.60 -26.71 -36.46
CA ILE A 3 5.73 -27.56 -36.81
C ILE A 3 6.51 -27.96 -35.57
N ARG A 4 6.98 -29.18 -35.52
CA ARG A 4 7.83 -29.72 -34.48
C ARG A 4 9.26 -29.15 -34.65
N PRO A 5 9.87 -28.58 -33.62
CA PRO A 5 11.21 -27.95 -33.75
C PRO A 5 12.33 -28.91 -34.15
N SER A 6 12.22 -30.20 -33.79
CA SER A 6 13.26 -31.20 -34.03
C SER A 6 13.37 -31.68 -35.50
N ASP A 7 12.27 -31.72 -36.27
CA ASP A 7 12.24 -32.29 -37.60
C ASP A 7 11.41 -31.49 -38.62
N GLY A 8 10.76 -30.40 -38.22
CA GLY A 8 9.95 -29.54 -39.06
C GLY A 8 8.60 -30.14 -39.51
N ARG A 9 8.19 -31.29 -38.99
CA ARG A 9 6.92 -31.94 -39.32
C ARG A 9 5.77 -31.43 -38.46
N VAL A 10 4.55 -31.66 -38.88
CA VAL A 10 3.36 -31.47 -38.05
C VAL A 10 3.32 -32.59 -37.01
N PRO A 11 3.28 -32.27 -35.69
CA PRO A 11 3.23 -33.29 -34.66
C PRO A 11 1.87 -34.03 -34.69
N ARG A 12 1.90 -35.32 -34.35
CA ARG A 12 0.69 -36.14 -34.19
C ARG A 12 0.09 -36.01 -32.80
N SER A 13 0.91 -35.66 -31.85
CA SER A 13 0.49 -35.46 -30.45
C SER A 13 1.09 -34.19 -29.83
N VAL A 14 0.28 -33.47 -29.06
CA VAL A 14 0.66 -32.23 -28.40
C VAL A 14 0.15 -32.24 -26.96
N ALA A 15 1.03 -31.97 -26.01
CA ALA A 15 0.66 -31.79 -24.61
C ALA A 15 0.83 -30.32 -24.20
N PHE A 16 -0.17 -29.75 -23.56
CA PHE A 16 -0.12 -28.44 -22.96
C PHE A 16 0.10 -28.57 -21.45
N VAL A 17 1.00 -27.78 -20.88
CA VAL A 17 1.27 -27.75 -19.45
C VAL A 17 0.88 -26.39 -18.91
N GLN A 18 -0.12 -26.37 -18.01
CA GLN A 18 -0.64 -25.16 -17.40
C GLN A 18 0.22 -24.67 -16.22
N CYS A 19 0.05 -23.41 -15.86
CA CYS A 19 0.63 -22.78 -14.67
C CYS A 19 2.17 -22.86 -14.59
N VAL A 20 2.87 -22.87 -15.72
CA VAL A 20 4.34 -22.88 -15.74
C VAL A 20 4.88 -21.56 -15.20
N GLY A 21 5.49 -21.59 -14.02
CA GLY A 21 6.01 -20.41 -13.33
C GLY A 21 4.95 -19.52 -12.67
N SER A 22 3.65 -19.91 -12.66
CA SER A 22 2.61 -19.24 -11.90
C SER A 22 1.95 -20.16 -10.88
N ARG A 23 1.33 -19.61 -9.82
CA ARG A 23 0.80 -20.34 -8.66
C ARG A 23 1.86 -21.21 -7.97
N ASP A 24 3.06 -20.67 -7.88
CA ASP A 24 4.23 -21.33 -7.32
C ASP A 24 5.04 -20.31 -6.51
N SER A 25 5.23 -20.57 -5.21
CA SER A 25 5.95 -19.68 -4.29
C SER A 25 7.43 -19.44 -4.66
N ARG A 26 8.02 -20.33 -5.49
CA ARG A 26 9.39 -20.17 -5.99
C ARG A 26 9.49 -19.20 -7.16
N PHE A 27 8.37 -18.87 -7.80
CA PHE A 27 8.29 -17.99 -8.97
C PHE A 27 7.23 -16.91 -8.76
N MET A 28 6.03 -17.10 -9.33
CA MET A 28 4.91 -16.17 -9.20
C MET A 28 3.76 -16.85 -8.44
N GLU A 29 3.40 -16.30 -7.28
CA GLU A 29 2.34 -16.86 -6.44
C GLU A 29 0.95 -16.69 -7.04
N TYR A 30 0.77 -15.69 -7.90
CA TYR A 30 -0.51 -15.38 -8.53
C TYR A 30 -0.83 -16.28 -9.74
N CYS A 31 -2.10 -16.31 -10.10
CA CYS A 31 -2.60 -16.91 -11.32
C CYS A 31 -2.57 -15.87 -12.45
N SER A 32 -2.10 -16.25 -13.63
CA SER A 32 -2.14 -15.38 -14.82
C SER A 32 -3.56 -15.14 -15.37
N GLY A 33 -4.57 -15.86 -14.91
CA GLY A 33 -5.98 -15.59 -15.14
C GLY A 33 -6.54 -15.90 -16.53
N PHE A 34 -5.71 -16.06 -17.56
CA PHE A 34 -6.16 -16.26 -18.93
C PHE A 34 -5.54 -17.46 -19.65
N CYS A 35 -4.51 -18.09 -19.05
CA CYS A 35 -3.79 -19.20 -19.70
C CYS A 35 -4.67 -20.43 -19.95
N CYS A 36 -5.61 -20.78 -19.08
CA CYS A 36 -6.54 -21.88 -19.31
C CYS A 36 -7.35 -21.66 -20.60
N MET A 37 -7.88 -20.45 -20.76
CA MET A 37 -8.73 -20.15 -21.93
C MET A 37 -7.95 -20.07 -23.24
N TYR A 38 -6.76 -19.48 -23.29
CA TYR A 38 -5.99 -19.48 -24.54
C TYR A 38 -5.48 -20.87 -24.89
N THR A 39 -5.14 -21.71 -23.91
CA THR A 39 -4.76 -23.11 -24.17
C THR A 39 -5.91 -23.89 -24.73
N ILE A 40 -7.10 -23.84 -24.15
CA ILE A 40 -8.30 -24.48 -24.66
C ILE A 40 -8.60 -24.00 -26.09
N LYS A 41 -8.51 -22.67 -26.32
CA LYS A 41 -8.68 -22.11 -27.66
C LYS A 41 -7.67 -22.66 -28.65
N ASN A 42 -6.40 -22.73 -28.30
CA ASN A 42 -5.36 -23.26 -29.18
C ASN A 42 -5.55 -24.76 -29.43
N ALA A 43 -5.92 -25.52 -28.40
CA ALA A 43 -6.22 -26.95 -28.53
C ALA A 43 -7.40 -27.20 -29.47
N LEU A 44 -8.48 -26.42 -29.34
CA LEU A 44 -9.63 -26.52 -30.29
C LEU A 44 -9.25 -26.16 -31.73
N VAL A 45 -8.49 -25.08 -31.92
CA VAL A 45 -8.00 -24.68 -33.26
C VAL A 45 -7.12 -25.77 -33.89
N LEU A 46 -6.28 -26.43 -33.06
CA LEU A 46 -5.49 -27.57 -33.54
C LEU A 46 -6.37 -28.76 -33.89
N LYS A 47 -7.37 -29.06 -33.07
CA LYS A 47 -8.31 -30.17 -33.32
C LYS A 47 -9.18 -29.94 -34.56
N ASP A 48 -9.57 -28.69 -34.82
CA ASP A 48 -10.29 -28.32 -36.06
C ASP A 48 -9.41 -28.47 -37.32
N LYS A 49 -8.11 -28.13 -37.23
CA LYS A 49 -7.18 -28.19 -38.33
C LYS A 49 -6.58 -29.57 -38.56
N TYR A 50 -6.42 -30.34 -37.48
CA TYR A 50 -5.84 -31.67 -37.46
C TYR A 50 -6.72 -32.58 -36.57
N PRO A 51 -7.82 -33.12 -37.12
CA PRO A 51 -8.83 -33.89 -36.37
C PRO A 51 -8.26 -35.10 -35.63
N ASP A 52 -7.26 -35.77 -36.22
CA ASP A 52 -6.63 -36.96 -35.67
C ASP A 52 -5.50 -36.69 -34.67
N MET A 53 -5.18 -35.42 -34.42
CA MET A 53 -4.13 -35.05 -33.49
C MET A 53 -4.55 -35.37 -32.05
N ASP A 54 -3.68 -36.08 -31.31
CA ASP A 54 -3.83 -36.32 -29.90
C ASP A 54 -3.45 -35.08 -29.11
N ILE A 55 -4.40 -34.56 -28.31
CA ILE A 55 -4.17 -33.37 -27.51
C ILE A 55 -4.47 -33.64 -26.05
N SER A 56 -3.50 -33.36 -25.19
CA SER A 56 -3.62 -33.48 -23.73
C SER A 56 -3.30 -32.17 -23.06
N ILE A 57 -4.01 -31.83 -21.95
CA ILE A 57 -3.80 -30.64 -21.17
C ILE A 57 -3.58 -31.05 -19.70
N PHE A 58 -2.39 -30.83 -19.19
CA PHE A 58 -2.06 -31.00 -17.77
C PHE A 58 -2.42 -29.72 -17.01
N TYR A 59 -3.21 -29.84 -15.94
CA TYR A 59 -3.75 -28.71 -15.21
C TYR A 59 -3.89 -28.99 -13.71
N MET A 60 -3.85 -27.95 -12.88
CA MET A 60 -4.20 -28.04 -11.44
C MET A 60 -5.70 -27.87 -11.22
N ASP A 61 -6.25 -26.80 -11.75
CA ASP A 61 -7.68 -26.51 -11.92
C ASP A 61 -7.90 -25.66 -13.20
N ILE A 62 -9.05 -25.79 -13.82
CA ILE A 62 -9.43 -24.95 -14.97
C ILE A 62 -10.16 -23.72 -14.46
N ARG A 63 -9.65 -22.54 -14.82
CA ARG A 63 -10.25 -21.25 -14.49
C ARG A 63 -10.97 -20.67 -15.70
N ALA A 64 -12.30 -20.73 -15.62
CA ALA A 64 -13.22 -20.30 -16.68
C ALA A 64 -14.24 -19.27 -16.12
N PRO A 65 -13.79 -18.11 -15.57
CA PRO A 65 -14.65 -17.25 -14.78
C PRO A 65 -15.58 -16.34 -15.57
N ALA A 66 -15.38 -16.19 -16.89
CA ALA A 66 -16.17 -15.29 -17.71
C ALA A 66 -17.35 -16.01 -18.39
N LYS A 67 -18.34 -15.21 -18.85
CA LYS A 67 -19.52 -15.72 -19.53
C LYS A 67 -19.13 -16.51 -20.80
N GLY A 68 -19.63 -17.74 -20.89
CA GLY A 68 -19.38 -18.66 -22.03
C GLY A 68 -18.05 -19.42 -21.93
N TYR A 69 -17.23 -19.21 -20.89
CA TYR A 69 -15.92 -19.88 -20.77
C TYR A 69 -16.07 -21.32 -20.28
N GLU A 70 -17.05 -21.60 -19.42
CA GLU A 70 -17.34 -22.97 -18.98
C GLU A 70 -17.85 -23.82 -20.15
N GLU A 71 -18.76 -23.29 -20.95
CA GLU A 71 -19.27 -23.96 -22.16
C GLU A 71 -18.17 -24.16 -23.18
N PHE A 72 -17.20 -23.25 -23.23
CA PHE A 72 -16.05 -23.39 -24.13
C PHE A 72 -15.11 -24.51 -23.67
N TYR A 73 -14.89 -24.65 -22.36
CA TYR A 73 -14.16 -25.76 -21.76
C TYR A 73 -14.88 -27.11 -22.01
N GLN A 74 -16.19 -27.17 -21.80
CA GLN A 74 -16.96 -28.37 -22.06
C GLN A 74 -16.87 -28.79 -23.51
N ARG A 75 -16.97 -27.86 -24.48
CA ARG A 75 -16.78 -28.12 -25.87
C ARG A 75 -15.42 -28.75 -26.20
N ALA A 76 -14.37 -28.36 -25.51
CA ALA A 76 -13.05 -28.94 -25.70
C ALA A 76 -13.02 -30.43 -25.28
N ARG A 77 -13.69 -30.75 -24.19
CA ARG A 77 -13.86 -32.16 -23.73
C ARG A 77 -14.66 -33.00 -24.74
N ASP A 78 -15.76 -32.45 -25.23
CA ASP A 78 -16.62 -33.13 -26.20
C ASP A 78 -15.89 -33.40 -27.55
N ARG A 79 -14.88 -32.56 -27.86
CA ARG A 79 -14.00 -32.75 -29.02
C ARG A 79 -12.85 -33.75 -28.79
N GLY A 80 -12.84 -34.44 -27.65
CA GLY A 80 -11.87 -35.47 -27.30
C GLY A 80 -10.48 -34.94 -26.91
N ILE A 81 -10.39 -33.67 -26.45
CA ILE A 81 -9.19 -33.17 -25.80
C ILE A 81 -9.12 -33.77 -24.43
N ARG A 82 -8.01 -34.41 -24.07
CA ARG A 82 -7.81 -35.03 -22.75
C ARG A 82 -7.37 -33.98 -21.74
N PHE A 83 -8.02 -33.97 -20.60
CA PHE A 83 -7.68 -33.13 -19.47
C PHE A 83 -7.15 -34.02 -18.32
N ILE A 84 -5.86 -33.87 -17.97
CA ILE A 84 -5.17 -34.63 -16.94
C ILE A 84 -4.96 -33.72 -15.74
N GLN A 85 -5.66 -34.01 -14.64
CA GLN A 85 -5.55 -33.20 -13.43
C GLN A 85 -4.28 -33.57 -12.67
N GLY A 86 -3.20 -32.90 -12.99
CA GLY A 86 -1.90 -33.14 -12.39
C GLY A 86 -0.89 -32.12 -12.92
N ARG A 87 0.18 -31.96 -12.16
CA ARG A 87 1.31 -31.14 -12.56
C ARG A 87 2.46 -32.07 -12.96
N PRO A 88 3.06 -31.94 -14.15
CA PRO A 88 4.23 -32.71 -14.51
C PRO A 88 5.36 -32.57 -13.49
N ALA A 89 5.83 -33.70 -12.99
CA ALA A 89 7.00 -33.77 -12.13
C ALA A 89 8.28 -33.66 -12.96
N GLN A 90 8.28 -34.31 -14.13
CA GLN A 90 9.43 -34.34 -15.03
C GLN A 90 8.95 -34.40 -16.49
N ILE A 91 9.75 -33.81 -17.38
CA ILE A 91 9.63 -33.93 -18.83
C ILE A 91 11.01 -34.26 -19.36
N THR A 92 11.15 -35.41 -20.01
CA THR A 92 12.41 -35.90 -20.60
C THR A 92 12.28 -36.02 -22.09
N GLU A 93 13.38 -35.86 -22.83
CA GLU A 93 13.46 -36.03 -24.29
C GLU A 93 14.18 -37.32 -24.62
N ASP A 94 13.58 -38.13 -25.48
CA ASP A 94 14.28 -39.27 -26.11
C ASP A 94 15.34 -38.75 -27.08
N PRO A 95 16.60 -39.16 -26.93
CA PRO A 95 17.71 -38.63 -27.73
C PRO A 95 17.63 -39.02 -29.21
N VAL A 96 16.91 -40.07 -29.54
CA VAL A 96 16.80 -40.62 -30.91
C VAL A 96 15.55 -40.10 -31.61
N THR A 97 14.38 -40.34 -31.03
CA THR A 97 13.09 -39.96 -31.61
C THR A 97 12.73 -38.50 -31.42
N LYS A 98 13.38 -37.85 -30.43
CA LYS A 98 13.05 -36.49 -29.98
C LYS A 98 11.62 -36.35 -29.47
N ASN A 99 10.99 -37.46 -29.10
CA ASN A 99 9.70 -37.46 -28.41
C ASN A 99 9.93 -37.08 -26.95
N LEU A 100 8.88 -36.53 -26.34
CA LEU A 100 8.91 -36.05 -24.96
C LEU A 100 8.06 -36.99 -24.08
N PHE A 101 8.64 -37.40 -22.94
CA PHE A 101 7.97 -38.21 -21.95
C PHE A 101 7.61 -37.33 -20.77
N ILE A 102 6.32 -37.24 -20.45
CA ILE A 102 5.78 -36.43 -19.34
C ILE A 102 5.34 -37.36 -18.25
N GLU A 103 6.00 -37.28 -17.10
CA GLU A 103 5.63 -37.99 -15.88
C GLU A 103 4.81 -37.04 -14.98
N ALA A 104 3.61 -37.47 -14.61
CA ALA A 104 2.71 -36.70 -13.74
C ALA A 104 1.86 -37.62 -12.88
N GLU A 105 1.49 -37.19 -11.70
CA GLU A 105 0.41 -37.83 -10.94
C GLU A 105 -0.93 -37.33 -11.51
N ASP A 106 -1.76 -38.25 -11.99
CA ASP A 106 -3.17 -37.95 -12.33
C ASP A 106 -4.01 -38.02 -11.06
N LEU A 107 -4.38 -36.87 -10.52
CA LEU A 107 -5.15 -36.76 -9.27
C LEU A 107 -6.56 -37.36 -9.38
N ALA A 108 -7.11 -37.46 -10.58
CA ALA A 108 -8.43 -38.08 -10.79
C ALA A 108 -8.36 -39.61 -10.76
N LEU A 109 -7.25 -40.19 -11.22
CA LEU A 109 -7.00 -41.64 -11.17
C LEU A 109 -6.29 -42.05 -9.89
N GLY A 110 -5.55 -41.16 -9.24
CA GLY A 110 -4.70 -41.47 -8.09
C GLY A 110 -3.44 -42.28 -8.43
N GLU A 111 -2.99 -42.19 -9.69
CA GLU A 111 -1.87 -42.97 -10.22
C GLU A 111 -0.87 -42.05 -10.92
N VAL A 112 0.41 -42.46 -10.96
CA VAL A 112 1.42 -41.82 -11.76
C VAL A 112 1.26 -42.27 -13.22
N VAL A 113 1.11 -41.31 -14.13
CA VAL A 113 0.97 -41.55 -15.57
C VAL A 113 2.21 -41.05 -16.28
N GLU A 114 2.66 -41.83 -17.27
CA GLU A 114 3.66 -41.42 -18.26
C GLU A 114 3.00 -41.23 -19.59
N LEU A 115 3.14 -40.05 -20.18
CA LEU A 115 2.60 -39.71 -21.49
C LEU A 115 3.72 -39.38 -22.45
N GLU A 116 3.81 -40.16 -23.54
CA GLU A 116 4.65 -39.83 -24.70
C GLU A 116 3.94 -38.83 -25.62
N THR A 117 4.65 -37.78 -26.01
CA THR A 117 4.13 -36.75 -26.95
C THR A 117 5.22 -36.21 -27.83
N GLU A 118 4.85 -35.79 -29.03
CA GLU A 118 5.81 -35.22 -30.01
C GLU A 118 6.11 -33.75 -29.78
N MET A 119 5.24 -33.03 -29.03
CA MET A 119 5.43 -31.62 -28.70
C MET A 119 4.83 -31.27 -27.34
N VAL A 120 5.53 -30.45 -26.58
CA VAL A 120 5.01 -29.83 -25.34
C VAL A 120 4.90 -28.32 -25.54
N VAL A 121 3.77 -27.77 -25.14
CA VAL A 121 3.50 -26.33 -25.13
C VAL A 121 3.35 -25.86 -23.69
N LEU A 122 4.21 -24.94 -23.26
CA LEU A 122 4.22 -24.40 -21.91
C LEU A 122 3.34 -23.15 -21.80
N SER A 123 2.35 -23.18 -20.92
CA SER A 123 1.53 -22.02 -20.58
C SER A 123 2.22 -21.24 -19.46
N THR A 124 3.14 -20.37 -19.85
CA THR A 124 4.00 -19.63 -18.94
C THR A 124 3.27 -18.50 -18.23
N ALA A 125 3.78 -18.12 -17.06
CA ALA A 125 3.26 -16.99 -16.27
C ALA A 125 3.35 -15.67 -17.04
N ALA A 126 2.32 -14.84 -16.93
CA ALA A 126 2.39 -13.45 -17.34
C ALA A 126 3.08 -12.64 -16.24
N VAL A 127 4.14 -11.95 -16.60
CA VAL A 127 4.93 -11.14 -15.67
C VAL A 127 4.93 -9.67 -16.10
N PRO A 128 5.07 -8.71 -15.17
CA PRO A 128 5.22 -7.32 -15.53
C PRO A 128 6.52 -7.08 -16.31
N LYS A 129 6.57 -6.02 -17.08
CA LYS A 129 7.82 -5.60 -17.72
C LYS A 129 8.79 -5.09 -16.64
N ARG A 130 10.09 -5.31 -16.84
CA ARG A 130 11.13 -4.84 -15.92
C ARG A 130 11.12 -3.33 -15.76
N GLU A 131 10.84 -2.61 -16.84
CA GLU A 131 10.77 -1.14 -16.90
C GLU A 131 9.54 -0.57 -16.15
N SER A 132 8.58 -1.41 -15.74
CA SER A 132 7.40 -0.95 -14.97
C SER A 132 7.78 -0.29 -13.64
N VAL A 133 8.84 -0.76 -12.99
CA VAL A 133 9.32 -0.19 -11.73
C VAL A 133 9.89 1.22 -11.95
N GLU A 134 10.71 1.42 -12.99
CA GLU A 134 11.28 2.73 -13.33
C GLU A 134 10.17 3.72 -13.72
N LEU A 135 9.21 3.26 -14.53
CA LEU A 135 8.06 4.07 -14.91
C LEU A 135 7.19 4.43 -13.69
N GLY A 136 6.96 3.47 -12.78
CA GLY A 136 6.25 3.71 -11.52
C GLY A 136 6.93 4.79 -10.68
N GLN A 137 8.25 4.73 -10.55
CA GLN A 137 9.02 5.76 -9.84
C GLN A 137 8.92 7.12 -10.51
N ALA A 138 9.00 7.17 -11.84
CA ALA A 138 8.91 8.43 -12.61
C ALA A 138 7.52 9.08 -12.49
N LEU A 139 6.46 8.29 -12.46
CA LEU A 139 5.07 8.74 -12.32
C LEU A 139 4.59 8.80 -10.86
N THR A 140 5.43 8.38 -9.92
CA THR A 140 5.09 8.30 -8.48
C THR A 140 3.89 7.36 -8.23
N ILE A 141 3.86 6.24 -8.95
CA ILE A 141 2.86 5.18 -8.80
C ILE A 141 3.53 3.97 -8.14
N PRO A 142 2.99 3.44 -7.03
CA PRO A 142 3.53 2.24 -6.41
C PRO A 142 3.32 0.99 -7.28
N ASN A 143 4.23 0.05 -7.13
CA ASN A 143 4.10 -1.29 -7.68
C ASN A 143 3.74 -2.27 -6.56
N ASP A 144 2.99 -3.31 -6.88
CA ASP A 144 2.78 -4.43 -5.98
C ASP A 144 4.06 -5.28 -5.81
N PRO A 145 4.11 -6.23 -4.89
CA PRO A 145 5.28 -7.10 -4.71
C PRO A 145 5.67 -7.90 -5.95
N SER A 146 4.74 -8.08 -6.88
CA SER A 146 4.98 -8.77 -8.15
C SER A 146 5.51 -7.84 -9.25
N GLY A 147 5.46 -6.52 -9.06
CA GLY A 147 5.93 -5.48 -9.97
C GLY A 147 4.85 -4.86 -10.88
N PHE A 148 3.57 -5.20 -10.70
CA PHE A 148 2.46 -4.54 -11.40
C PHE A 148 2.13 -3.20 -10.73
N PHE A 149 1.57 -2.26 -11.49
CA PHE A 149 1.11 -0.97 -10.94
C PHE A 149 -0.09 -1.16 -10.01
N MET A 150 -0.05 -0.49 -8.87
CA MET A 150 -1.14 -0.53 -7.90
C MET A 150 -2.18 0.54 -8.19
N GLU A 151 -3.44 0.14 -8.08
CA GLU A 151 -4.57 1.07 -8.06
C GLU A 151 -4.64 1.83 -6.73
N TYR A 152 -5.35 2.96 -6.76
CA TYR A 152 -5.60 3.76 -5.56
C TYR A 152 -6.36 2.98 -4.48
N HIS A 153 -7.39 2.23 -4.90
CA HIS A 153 -8.17 1.37 -4.00
C HIS A 153 -8.90 0.28 -4.80
N PRO A 154 -8.74 -1.01 -4.46
CA PRO A 154 -9.20 -2.12 -5.28
C PRO A 154 -10.73 -2.17 -5.50
N LYS A 155 -11.52 -1.62 -4.58
CA LYS A 155 -12.99 -1.60 -4.68
C LYS A 155 -13.56 -0.25 -5.10
N LEU A 156 -13.03 0.85 -4.58
CA LEU A 156 -13.62 2.18 -4.74
C LEU A 156 -13.04 2.95 -5.93
N LYS A 157 -11.76 2.73 -6.23
CA LYS A 157 -11.03 3.40 -7.31
C LYS A 157 -10.10 2.41 -8.02
N PRO A 158 -10.65 1.37 -8.68
CA PRO A 158 -9.86 0.24 -9.21
C PRO A 158 -9.08 0.58 -10.49
N ILE A 159 -9.27 1.75 -11.05
CA ILE A 159 -8.63 2.23 -12.28
C ILE A 159 -7.72 3.42 -12.01
N ASP A 160 -8.02 4.20 -10.97
CA ASP A 160 -7.23 5.36 -10.59
C ASP A 160 -5.92 4.92 -9.93
N THR A 161 -4.89 5.72 -10.06
CA THR A 161 -3.65 5.57 -9.29
C THR A 161 -3.62 6.56 -8.11
N PRO A 162 -2.70 6.40 -7.16
CA PRO A 162 -2.45 7.42 -6.14
C PRO A 162 -2.02 8.78 -6.73
N THR A 163 -1.50 8.81 -7.95
CA THR A 163 -1.17 10.04 -8.68
C THR A 163 -2.35 10.46 -9.53
N GLU A 164 -2.95 11.59 -9.21
CA GLU A 164 -4.11 12.08 -9.95
C GLU A 164 -3.80 12.36 -11.41
N GLY A 165 -4.78 12.09 -12.28
CA GLY A 165 -4.63 12.22 -13.73
C GLY A 165 -3.93 11.03 -14.40
N VAL A 166 -3.49 10.02 -13.64
CA VAL A 166 -2.92 8.78 -14.17
C VAL A 166 -3.87 7.62 -13.88
N PHE A 167 -4.22 6.88 -14.91
CA PHE A 167 -5.21 5.80 -14.86
C PHE A 167 -4.61 4.51 -15.37
N LEU A 168 -5.00 3.37 -14.78
CA LEU A 168 -4.53 2.05 -15.14
C LEU A 168 -5.44 1.41 -16.19
N ALA A 169 -4.85 0.76 -17.18
CA ALA A 169 -5.57 0.03 -18.20
C ALA A 169 -4.86 -1.29 -18.53
N GLY A 170 -5.65 -2.36 -18.59
CA GLY A 170 -5.20 -3.67 -19.06
C GLY A 170 -4.17 -4.35 -18.15
N ALA A 171 -3.24 -5.07 -18.77
CA ALA A 171 -2.27 -5.91 -18.08
C ALA A 171 -1.19 -5.16 -17.31
N ALA A 172 -1.17 -3.83 -17.36
CA ALA A 172 -0.27 -3.01 -16.54
C ALA A 172 -0.55 -3.12 -15.03
N GLN A 173 -1.81 -3.33 -14.65
CA GLN A 173 -2.24 -3.52 -13.26
C GLN A 173 -2.13 -4.98 -12.80
N GLY A 174 -2.15 -5.92 -13.71
CA GLY A 174 -2.11 -7.36 -13.41
C GLY A 174 -2.53 -8.18 -14.61
N PRO A 175 -2.30 -9.50 -14.63
CA PRO A 175 -2.68 -10.34 -15.73
C PRO A 175 -4.19 -10.29 -16.00
N LYS A 176 -4.58 -10.07 -17.26
CA LYS A 176 -5.98 -9.97 -17.69
C LYS A 176 -6.14 -10.55 -19.10
N ASP A 177 -7.32 -11.08 -19.38
CA ASP A 177 -7.72 -11.46 -20.74
C ASP A 177 -8.09 -10.22 -21.59
N ILE A 178 -8.29 -10.41 -22.88
CA ILE A 178 -8.60 -9.32 -23.81
C ILE A 178 -9.92 -8.61 -23.43
N PRO A 179 -11.04 -9.31 -23.15
CA PRO A 179 -12.28 -8.66 -22.72
C PRO A 179 -12.13 -7.78 -21.48
N ALA A 180 -11.43 -8.27 -20.47
CA ALA A 180 -11.16 -7.51 -19.25
C ALA A 180 -10.25 -6.29 -19.51
N CYS A 181 -9.25 -6.44 -20.40
CA CYS A 181 -8.41 -5.30 -20.82
C CYS A 181 -9.23 -4.22 -21.54
N VAL A 182 -10.13 -4.61 -22.44
CA VAL A 182 -10.99 -3.67 -23.17
C VAL A 182 -11.95 -2.96 -22.22
N ALA A 183 -12.59 -3.70 -21.32
CA ALA A 183 -13.51 -3.12 -20.32
C ALA A 183 -12.78 -2.11 -19.41
N GLN A 184 -11.58 -2.45 -18.94
CA GLN A 184 -10.78 -1.57 -18.13
C GLN A 184 -10.26 -0.35 -18.93
N GLY A 185 -9.86 -0.54 -20.18
CA GLY A 185 -9.48 0.56 -21.06
C GLY A 185 -10.61 1.56 -21.29
N SER A 186 -11.85 1.09 -21.49
CA SER A 186 -13.05 1.94 -21.56
C SER A 186 -13.29 2.69 -20.25
N GLY A 187 -13.11 2.01 -19.11
CA GLY A 187 -13.19 2.63 -17.80
C GLY A 187 -12.13 3.70 -17.58
N ALA A 188 -10.89 3.44 -17.97
CA ALA A 188 -9.78 4.42 -17.88
C ALA A 188 -10.05 5.65 -18.76
N ALA A 189 -10.57 5.46 -19.97
CA ALA A 189 -10.97 6.55 -20.85
C ALA A 189 -12.09 7.39 -20.24
N ALA A 190 -13.11 6.77 -19.64
CA ALA A 190 -14.18 7.48 -18.95
C ALA A 190 -13.67 8.29 -17.74
N ARG A 191 -12.72 7.74 -16.98
CA ARG A 191 -12.07 8.45 -15.87
C ARG A 191 -11.25 9.64 -16.37
N ALA A 192 -10.49 9.46 -17.45
CA ALA A 192 -9.73 10.55 -18.07
C ALA A 192 -10.66 11.64 -18.65
N ALA A 193 -11.73 11.25 -19.32
CA ALA A 193 -12.73 12.18 -19.86
C ALA A 193 -13.34 13.05 -18.77
N ARG A 194 -13.59 12.51 -17.57
CA ARG A 194 -14.09 13.29 -16.44
C ARG A 194 -13.13 14.43 -16.06
N VAL A 195 -11.82 14.16 -16.07
CA VAL A 195 -10.79 15.17 -15.79
C VAL A 195 -10.76 16.23 -16.88
N LEU A 196 -10.88 15.82 -18.14
CA LEU A 196 -10.75 16.67 -19.32
C LEU A 196 -12.03 17.43 -19.71
N SER A 197 -13.17 17.09 -19.09
CA SER A 197 -14.48 17.70 -19.44
C SER A 197 -14.84 18.96 -18.67
N VAL A 198 -13.97 19.39 -17.75
CA VAL A 198 -14.18 20.61 -16.95
C VAL A 198 -13.06 21.61 -17.20
N ASP A 199 -13.40 22.89 -17.22
CA ASP A 199 -12.44 23.97 -17.43
C ASP A 199 -11.59 24.24 -16.20
N GLU A 200 -12.15 24.00 -15.01
CA GLU A 200 -11.52 24.18 -13.71
C GLU A 200 -11.71 22.96 -12.82
N TRP A 201 -10.70 22.62 -12.04
CA TRP A 201 -10.74 21.52 -11.07
C TRP A 201 -10.75 22.07 -9.66
N GLU A 202 -11.75 21.64 -8.86
CA GLU A 202 -11.68 21.77 -7.42
C GLU A 202 -10.70 20.75 -6.88
N ILE A 203 -9.59 21.24 -6.34
CA ILE A 203 -8.61 20.40 -5.66
C ILE A 203 -8.99 20.19 -4.19
N GLU A 204 -8.50 19.11 -3.59
CA GLU A 204 -8.63 18.88 -2.15
C GLU A 204 -8.04 20.07 -1.37
N PRO A 205 -8.82 20.71 -0.48
CA PRO A 205 -8.35 21.89 0.25
C PRO A 205 -7.26 21.57 1.30
N ILE A 206 -7.03 20.28 1.61
CA ILE A 206 -5.99 19.84 2.54
C ILE A 206 -4.65 19.83 1.84
N VAL A 207 -4.08 21.00 1.62
CA VAL A 207 -2.77 21.20 0.97
C VAL A 207 -1.79 21.86 1.92
N ALA A 208 -0.49 21.73 1.62
CA ALA A 208 0.53 22.47 2.33
C ALA A 208 0.55 23.95 1.86
N TYR A 209 0.81 24.86 2.79
CA TYR A 209 0.98 26.29 2.54
C TYR A 209 2.31 26.76 3.14
N VAL A 210 3.01 27.65 2.43
CA VAL A 210 4.31 28.17 2.87
C VAL A 210 4.20 29.63 3.26
N TRP A 211 4.63 29.95 4.48
CA TRP A 211 4.82 31.31 4.98
C TRP A 211 6.15 31.84 4.48
N ALA A 212 6.12 32.70 3.45
CA ALA A 212 7.33 33.21 2.79
C ALA A 212 8.29 33.94 3.75
N GLU A 213 7.75 34.69 4.70
CA GLU A 213 8.49 35.45 5.70
C GLU A 213 9.28 34.56 6.69
N ARG A 214 8.85 33.31 6.89
CA ARG A 214 9.50 32.30 7.75
C ARG A 214 10.46 31.41 6.98
N CYS A 215 10.28 31.33 5.64
CA CYS A 215 11.08 30.44 4.80
C CYS A 215 12.50 30.97 4.62
N VAL A 216 13.49 30.24 5.12
CA VAL A 216 14.90 30.66 5.04
C VAL A 216 15.46 30.65 3.62
N SER A 217 14.87 29.89 2.69
CA SER A 217 15.23 29.92 1.28
C SER A 217 14.92 31.30 0.66
N ALA A 218 13.82 31.94 1.07
CA ALA A 218 13.50 33.33 0.67
C ALA A 218 14.55 34.32 1.14
N LYS A 219 15.25 34.02 2.23
CA LYS A 219 16.35 34.83 2.79
C LYS A 219 17.73 34.45 2.21
N GLY A 220 17.76 33.72 1.10
CA GLY A 220 18.98 33.34 0.38
C GLY A 220 19.75 32.16 1.03
N LYS A 221 19.28 31.58 2.13
CA LYS A 221 19.92 30.42 2.75
C LYS A 221 19.58 29.12 2.02
N LYS A 222 20.56 28.25 1.83
CA LYS A 222 20.33 26.92 1.26
C LYS A 222 19.45 26.10 2.20
N CYS A 223 18.26 25.72 1.73
CA CYS A 223 17.35 24.77 2.36
C CYS A 223 16.57 24.06 1.25
N GLY A 224 15.96 22.94 1.53
CA GLY A 224 15.21 22.14 0.56
C GLY A 224 14.56 20.93 1.23
N ILE A 225 14.55 20.90 2.56
CA ILE A 225 14.06 19.75 3.35
C ILE A 225 12.63 19.38 2.92
N CYS A 226 11.75 20.37 2.79
CA CYS A 226 10.35 20.15 2.39
C CYS A 226 10.22 19.49 1.02
N ALA A 227 11.05 19.88 0.04
CA ALA A 227 11.06 19.25 -1.29
C ALA A 227 11.63 17.83 -1.25
N THR A 228 12.66 17.57 -0.42
CA THR A 228 13.28 16.25 -0.26
C THR A 228 12.32 15.24 0.41
N VAL A 229 11.50 15.72 1.34
CA VAL A 229 10.53 14.88 2.07
C VAL A 229 9.30 14.55 1.22
N CYS A 230 8.97 15.40 0.23
CA CYS A 230 7.78 15.25 -0.59
C CYS A 230 7.94 14.15 -1.66
N PRO A 231 7.28 12.98 -1.52
CA PRO A 231 7.38 11.90 -2.52
C PRO A 231 6.71 12.28 -3.85
N TYR A 232 5.79 13.24 -3.82
CA TYR A 232 5.02 13.70 -4.99
C TYR A 232 5.71 14.84 -5.76
N LYS A 233 6.89 15.28 -5.31
CA LYS A 233 7.61 16.43 -5.91
C LYS A 233 6.74 17.70 -6.04
N ALA A 234 5.75 17.83 -5.15
CA ALA A 234 4.80 18.95 -5.15
C ALA A 234 5.39 20.25 -4.60
N ILE A 235 6.67 20.30 -4.25
CA ILE A 235 7.31 21.48 -3.65
C ILE A 235 8.56 21.82 -4.47
N ILE A 236 8.57 23.05 -5.01
CA ILE A 236 9.69 23.62 -5.74
C ILE A 236 10.45 24.56 -4.81
N VAL A 237 11.76 24.46 -4.78
CA VAL A 237 12.64 25.34 -3.99
C VAL A 237 13.70 25.95 -4.89
N GLU A 238 13.62 27.26 -5.07
CA GLU A 238 14.60 28.06 -5.78
C GLU A 238 15.37 28.94 -4.78
N GLN A 239 16.67 29.10 -4.99
CA GLN A 239 17.48 29.92 -4.11
C GLN A 239 17.03 31.39 -4.18
N GLY A 240 16.86 32.06 -3.04
CA GLY A 240 16.39 33.43 -2.95
C GLY A 240 14.87 33.59 -3.04
N LYS A 241 14.13 32.49 -3.24
CA LYS A 241 12.66 32.47 -3.21
C LYS A 241 12.13 31.56 -2.10
N ALA A 242 10.94 31.85 -1.62
CA ALA A 242 10.24 30.92 -0.74
C ALA A 242 9.92 29.62 -1.48
N ALA A 243 9.89 28.50 -0.76
CA ALA A 243 9.41 27.26 -1.32
C ALA A 243 7.97 27.44 -1.83
N GLN A 244 7.67 26.90 -3.01
CA GLN A 244 6.36 26.97 -3.64
C GLN A 244 5.72 25.59 -3.67
N VAL A 245 4.50 25.49 -3.18
CA VAL A 245 3.69 24.27 -3.27
C VAL A 245 2.88 24.33 -4.56
N ILE A 246 2.86 23.24 -5.32
CA ILE A 246 1.95 23.03 -6.45
C ILE A 246 0.71 22.34 -5.88
N PRO A 247 -0.41 23.05 -5.69
CA PRO A 247 -1.58 22.49 -4.98
C PRO A 247 -2.13 21.23 -5.66
N ALA A 248 -2.18 21.22 -6.99
CA ALA A 248 -2.66 20.07 -7.77
C ALA A 248 -1.81 18.79 -7.61
N MET A 249 -0.55 18.92 -7.18
CA MET A 249 0.34 17.78 -6.89
C MET A 249 0.44 17.45 -5.39
N CYS A 250 -0.14 18.30 -4.54
CA CYS A 250 -0.07 18.13 -3.10
C CYS A 250 -1.15 17.18 -2.61
N HIS A 251 -0.78 16.02 -2.09
CA HIS A 251 -1.70 15.03 -1.53
C HIS A 251 -2.05 15.26 -0.04
N GLY A 252 -1.64 16.36 0.55
CA GLY A 252 -2.04 16.70 1.93
C GLY A 252 -1.52 15.76 3.01
N CYS A 253 -0.37 15.12 2.83
CA CYS A 253 0.18 14.21 3.86
C CYS A 253 0.73 14.94 5.09
N GLY A 254 1.15 16.21 4.96
CA GLY A 254 1.70 17.04 6.03
C GLY A 254 3.13 16.72 6.45
N GLY A 255 3.83 15.81 5.78
CA GLY A 255 5.22 15.45 6.12
C GLY A 255 6.20 16.63 6.04
N CYS A 256 6.02 17.50 5.04
CA CYS A 256 6.83 18.72 4.89
C CYS A 256 6.65 19.73 6.04
N VAL A 257 5.49 19.71 6.70
CA VAL A 257 5.19 20.58 7.86
C VAL A 257 6.04 20.14 9.05
N ALA A 258 5.93 18.89 9.45
CA ALA A 258 6.62 18.36 10.61
C ALA A 258 8.15 18.27 10.45
N GLU A 259 8.66 18.25 9.22
CA GLU A 259 10.10 18.27 8.94
C GLU A 259 10.66 19.69 8.72
N CYS A 260 9.81 20.74 8.71
CA CYS A 260 10.29 22.10 8.55
C CYS A 260 10.91 22.65 9.85
N PRO A 261 12.23 22.88 9.93
CA PRO A 261 12.87 23.33 11.16
C PRO A 261 12.57 24.80 11.50
N HIS A 262 11.91 25.52 10.60
CA HIS A 262 11.63 26.95 10.72
C HIS A 262 10.14 27.27 10.85
N ASN A 263 9.28 26.23 11.00
CA ASN A 263 7.82 26.38 11.07
C ASN A 263 7.27 27.29 9.94
N ALA A 264 7.90 27.19 8.75
CA ALA A 264 7.55 27.99 7.58
C ALA A 264 6.48 27.36 6.70
N ILE A 265 5.99 26.16 7.06
CA ILE A 265 4.99 25.41 6.30
C ILE A 265 3.90 24.99 7.25
N THR A 266 2.66 25.14 6.83
CA THR A 266 1.48 24.61 7.50
C THR A 266 0.68 23.68 6.57
N GLN A 267 -0.21 22.91 7.12
CA GLN A 267 -1.18 22.11 6.37
C GLN A 267 -2.58 22.69 6.61
N MET A 268 -3.25 23.08 5.55
CA MET A 268 -4.61 23.60 5.65
C MET A 268 -5.54 22.53 6.23
N HIS A 269 -6.48 22.94 7.08
CA HIS A 269 -7.40 22.08 7.86
C HIS A 269 -6.74 21.17 8.93
N PHE A 270 -5.41 21.13 8.98
CA PHE A 270 -4.63 20.41 10.01
C PHE A 270 -3.44 21.28 10.46
N THR A 271 -3.70 22.55 10.73
CA THR A 271 -2.65 23.47 11.21
C THR A 271 -2.15 23.05 12.59
N ASP A 272 -0.96 23.52 12.96
CA ASP A 272 -0.41 23.27 14.31
C ASP A 272 -1.36 23.78 15.40
N ALA A 273 -1.92 24.98 15.22
CA ALA A 273 -2.89 25.56 16.14
C ALA A 273 -4.15 24.70 16.30
N GLN A 274 -4.70 24.16 15.19
CA GLN A 274 -5.88 23.30 15.26
C GLN A 274 -5.61 21.96 15.98
N ILE A 275 -4.43 21.37 15.78
CA ILE A 275 -4.06 20.13 16.46
C ILE A 275 -3.77 20.39 17.94
N LEU A 276 -3.06 21.47 18.25
CA LEU A 276 -2.79 21.87 19.64
C LEU A 276 -4.06 22.20 20.41
N ALA A 277 -5.00 22.93 19.81
CA ALA A 277 -6.28 23.21 20.45
C ALA A 277 -7.04 21.91 20.82
N GLN A 278 -6.97 20.88 19.96
CA GLN A 278 -7.52 19.56 20.31
C GLN A 278 -6.75 18.91 21.47
N ILE A 279 -5.41 18.94 21.45
CA ILE A 279 -4.59 18.40 22.54
C ILE A 279 -4.96 19.08 23.87
N HIS A 280 -5.02 20.41 23.90
CA HIS A 280 -5.38 21.19 25.10
C HIS A 280 -6.78 20.82 25.60
N ALA A 281 -7.78 20.80 24.72
CA ALA A 281 -9.14 20.45 25.10
C ALA A 281 -9.27 19.02 25.63
N LEU A 282 -8.60 18.07 24.99
CA LEU A 282 -8.62 16.67 25.38
C LEU A 282 -7.92 16.43 26.73
N LEU A 283 -6.90 17.22 27.05
CA LEU A 283 -6.10 17.09 28.27
C LEU A 283 -6.47 18.09 29.39
N ALA A 284 -7.51 18.90 29.19
CA ALA A 284 -7.89 19.95 30.17
C ALA A 284 -8.22 19.41 31.58
N GLU A 285 -8.82 18.23 31.66
CA GLU A 285 -9.22 17.63 32.94
C GLU A 285 -8.50 16.30 33.15
N ARG A 286 -7.89 16.11 34.32
CA ARG A 286 -7.19 14.87 34.73
C ARG A 286 -6.34 14.25 33.59
N PRO A 287 -5.39 15.00 33.02
CA PRO A 287 -4.57 14.55 31.91
C PRO A 287 -3.75 13.29 32.24
N GLU A 288 -3.34 13.15 33.49
CA GLU A 288 -2.59 12.02 34.02
C GLU A 288 -3.32 10.66 33.92
N GLU A 289 -4.64 10.70 33.81
CA GLU A 289 -5.48 9.49 33.63
C GLU A 289 -5.79 9.20 32.17
N LYS A 290 -5.30 9.98 31.22
CA LYS A 290 -5.66 9.88 29.81
C LYS A 290 -4.53 9.34 28.95
N ILE A 291 -4.92 8.65 27.88
CA ILE A 291 -4.06 8.21 26.79
C ILE A 291 -4.40 9.07 25.58
N LEU A 292 -3.48 9.93 25.16
CA LEU A 292 -3.62 10.68 23.92
C LEU A 292 -3.19 9.80 22.74
N ALA A 293 -4.09 9.48 21.83
CA ALA A 293 -3.83 8.67 20.65
C ALA A 293 -3.83 9.53 19.39
N MET A 294 -2.67 9.77 18.81
CA MET A 294 -2.56 10.44 17.50
C MET A 294 -2.55 9.38 16.40
N MET A 295 -3.48 9.46 15.45
CA MET A 295 -3.77 8.41 14.50
C MET A 295 -3.80 8.93 13.07
N CYS A 296 -3.15 8.19 12.17
CA CYS A 296 -3.24 8.43 10.73
C CYS A 296 -4.66 8.09 10.24
N HIS A 297 -5.23 8.97 9.41
CA HIS A 297 -6.58 8.82 8.87
C HIS A 297 -6.81 7.48 8.16
N TRP A 298 -5.91 7.10 7.28
CA TRP A 298 -6.11 5.98 6.35
C TRP A 298 -5.99 4.59 6.99
N CYS A 299 -5.15 4.47 8.01
CA CYS A 299 -4.89 3.18 8.66
C CYS A 299 -5.33 3.15 10.11
N SER A 300 -4.57 3.74 11.02
CA SER A 300 -4.82 3.56 12.45
C SER A 300 -6.13 4.17 12.95
N TYR A 301 -6.59 5.28 12.36
CA TYR A 301 -7.93 5.81 12.65
C TYR A 301 -9.02 4.89 12.09
N GLY A 302 -8.83 4.37 10.88
CA GLY A 302 -9.72 3.34 10.31
C GLY A 302 -9.74 2.06 11.16
N GLY A 303 -8.58 1.65 11.74
CA GLY A 303 -8.52 0.55 12.69
C GLY A 303 -9.28 0.82 13.99
N ALA A 304 -9.21 2.05 14.50
CA ALA A 304 -10.01 2.47 15.66
C ALA A 304 -11.52 2.45 15.35
N ASP A 305 -11.91 2.91 14.16
CA ASP A 305 -13.29 2.86 13.67
C ASP A 305 -13.78 1.42 13.51
N THR A 306 -12.95 0.56 12.92
CA THR A 306 -13.22 -0.89 12.80
C THR A 306 -13.36 -1.55 14.19
N ALA A 307 -12.58 -1.13 15.18
CA ALA A 307 -12.74 -1.64 16.55
C ALA A 307 -14.11 -1.28 17.12
N GLY A 308 -14.59 -0.06 16.90
CA GLY A 308 -15.92 0.39 17.32
C GLY A 308 -17.03 -0.34 16.59
N THR A 309 -16.99 -0.41 15.26
CA THR A 309 -18.01 -1.07 14.44
C THR A 309 -18.07 -2.60 14.66
N SER A 310 -16.95 -3.20 15.05
CA SER A 310 -16.88 -4.62 15.41
C SER A 310 -17.13 -4.88 16.90
N HIS A 311 -17.48 -3.86 17.68
CA HIS A 311 -17.74 -3.97 19.12
C HIS A 311 -16.58 -4.53 19.95
N PHE A 312 -15.33 -4.26 19.55
CA PHE A 312 -14.18 -4.61 20.37
C PHE A 312 -14.06 -3.62 21.54
N GLU A 313 -14.24 -4.10 22.74
CA GLU A 313 -14.21 -3.27 23.94
C GLU A 313 -12.78 -2.92 24.37
N TYR A 314 -12.59 -1.66 24.78
CA TYR A 314 -11.39 -1.15 25.43
C TYR A 314 -11.76 0.01 26.38
N PRO A 315 -10.94 0.29 27.42
CA PRO A 315 -11.26 1.30 28.41
C PRO A 315 -11.42 2.72 27.84
N PRO A 316 -12.38 3.53 28.31
CA PRO A 316 -12.70 4.85 27.76
C PRO A 316 -11.73 5.96 28.18
N LYS A 317 -10.45 5.62 28.38
CA LYS A 317 -9.37 6.58 28.77
C LYS A 317 -8.61 7.14 27.57
N SER A 318 -8.80 6.57 26.38
CA SER A 318 -8.17 7.06 25.15
C SER A 318 -8.88 8.30 24.61
N ARG A 319 -8.10 9.23 24.06
CA ARG A 319 -8.57 10.44 23.37
C ARG A 319 -7.87 10.50 22.02
N GLY A 320 -8.64 10.37 20.97
CA GLY A 320 -8.14 10.23 19.60
C GLY A 320 -8.03 11.57 18.88
N ILE A 321 -6.89 11.83 18.27
CA ILE A 321 -6.69 12.92 17.30
C ILE A 321 -6.38 12.29 15.94
N ARG A 322 -7.18 12.65 14.94
CA ARG A 322 -6.98 12.23 13.57
C ARG A 322 -6.10 13.23 12.82
N VAL A 323 -5.08 12.76 12.14
CA VAL A 323 -4.29 13.51 11.16
C VAL A 323 -4.23 12.75 9.85
N MET A 324 -3.95 13.43 8.73
CA MET A 324 -4.00 12.76 7.42
C MET A 324 -2.95 11.66 7.28
N CYS A 325 -1.74 11.88 7.76
CA CYS A 325 -0.65 10.90 7.78
C CYS A 325 0.12 10.97 9.09
N SER A 326 0.71 9.86 9.52
CA SER A 326 1.64 9.86 10.66
C SER A 326 2.83 10.80 10.45
N ALA A 327 3.20 11.10 9.20
CA ALA A 327 4.23 12.09 8.87
C ALA A 327 3.88 13.50 9.35
N ARG A 328 2.58 13.85 9.50
CA ARG A 328 2.12 15.14 10.00
C ARG A 328 2.32 15.31 11.52
N MET A 329 2.43 14.20 12.25
CA MET A 329 2.60 14.23 13.69
C MET A 329 3.97 14.80 14.04
N ASP A 330 4.01 16.07 14.45
CA ASP A 330 5.23 16.69 14.93
C ASP A 330 5.59 16.16 16.34
N GLN A 331 6.88 16.04 16.62
CA GLN A 331 7.37 15.69 17.96
C GLN A 331 6.92 16.67 19.04
N ASP A 332 6.73 17.92 18.66
CA ASP A 332 6.34 18.98 19.59
C ASP A 332 4.90 18.80 20.10
N PHE A 333 4.01 18.14 19.35
CA PHE A 333 2.70 17.72 19.87
C PHE A 333 2.82 16.74 21.04
N VAL A 334 3.78 15.83 20.96
CA VAL A 334 4.04 14.87 22.05
C VAL A 334 4.68 15.58 23.26
N PHE A 335 5.61 16.51 23.01
CA PHE A 335 6.18 17.33 24.09
C PHE A 335 5.10 18.15 24.80
N GLU A 336 4.19 18.75 24.04
CA GLU A 336 3.08 19.52 24.60
C GLU A 336 2.12 18.65 25.38
N ALA A 337 1.78 17.46 24.89
CA ALA A 337 0.92 16.51 25.60
C ALA A 337 1.50 16.16 26.99
N PHE A 338 2.81 15.87 27.08
CA PHE A 338 3.46 15.59 28.37
C PHE A 338 3.60 16.83 29.22
N ARG A 339 3.82 18.02 28.64
CA ARG A 339 3.82 19.29 29.38
C ARG A 339 2.47 19.56 30.03
N LEU A 340 1.38 19.26 29.38
CA LEU A 340 0.00 19.35 29.88
C LEU A 340 -0.33 18.24 30.89
N GLY A 341 0.54 17.25 31.06
CA GLY A 341 0.38 16.21 32.08
C GLY A 341 -0.17 14.88 31.56
N ALA A 342 -0.26 14.66 30.26
CA ALA A 342 -0.78 13.40 29.69
C ALA A 342 -0.21 12.16 30.39
N GLY A 343 -1.08 11.20 30.69
CA GLY A 343 -0.67 9.94 31.28
C GLY A 343 0.20 9.13 30.31
N MET A 344 -0.28 8.93 29.11
CA MET A 344 0.44 8.24 28.04
C MET A 344 0.13 8.87 26.67
N VAL A 345 1.03 8.67 25.72
CA VAL A 345 0.85 9.09 24.32
C VAL A 345 1.10 7.92 23.39
N LEU A 346 0.14 7.67 22.50
CA LEU A 346 0.26 6.77 21.36
C LEU A 346 0.43 7.59 20.10
N VAL A 347 1.40 7.22 19.25
CA VAL A 347 1.49 7.66 17.86
C VAL A 347 1.34 6.43 16.96
N SER A 348 0.40 6.51 16.00
CA SER A 348 0.05 5.34 15.23
C SER A 348 -0.22 5.69 13.76
N GLY A 349 0.15 4.76 12.87
CA GLY A 349 0.03 4.93 11.42
C GLY A 349 0.00 3.60 10.68
N CYS A 350 0.22 3.67 9.37
CA CYS A 350 0.27 2.52 8.49
C CYS A 350 1.46 1.61 8.83
N HIS A 351 1.36 0.33 8.48
CA HIS A 351 2.51 -0.57 8.50
C HIS A 351 3.64 -0.07 7.57
N PRO A 352 4.91 -0.42 7.85
CA PRO A 352 6.00 -0.21 6.92
C PRO A 352 5.63 -0.80 5.54
N GLN A 353 5.92 -0.06 4.46
CA GLN A 353 5.60 -0.40 3.06
C GLN A 353 4.14 -0.21 2.63
N ASP A 354 3.17 -0.08 3.55
CA ASP A 354 1.75 0.12 3.24
C ASP A 354 1.30 1.57 3.39
N CYS A 355 2.23 2.52 3.44
CA CYS A 355 1.87 3.92 3.64
C CYS A 355 1.07 4.48 2.48
N HIS A 356 -0.17 4.92 2.73
CA HIS A 356 -1.02 5.57 1.74
C HIS A 356 -0.32 6.75 1.02
N TYR A 357 0.57 7.45 1.71
CA TYR A 357 1.38 8.55 1.19
C TYR A 357 2.83 8.14 0.89
N ILE A 358 3.06 6.90 0.48
CA ILE A 358 4.31 6.30 0.01
C ILE A 358 5.40 6.28 1.09
N THR A 359 5.93 7.44 1.50
CA THR A 359 7.08 7.54 2.42
C THR A 359 6.75 8.10 3.80
N GLY A 360 5.49 8.53 4.03
CA GLY A 360 5.11 9.25 5.25
C GLY A 360 5.38 8.45 6.54
N GLN A 361 5.08 7.16 6.53
CA GLN A 361 5.36 6.28 7.67
C GLN A 361 6.87 6.19 7.99
N HIS A 362 7.73 6.14 6.98
CA HIS A 362 9.19 6.09 7.19
C HIS A 362 9.73 7.33 7.90
N HIS A 363 9.25 8.52 7.52
CA HIS A 363 9.65 9.76 8.19
C HIS A 363 9.14 9.79 9.63
N ALA A 364 7.90 9.38 9.85
CA ALA A 364 7.30 9.27 11.17
C ALA A 364 8.08 8.31 12.08
N ALA A 365 8.38 7.11 11.62
CA ALA A 365 9.11 6.10 12.38
C ALA A 365 10.47 6.62 12.87
N LYS A 366 11.29 7.16 11.96
CA LYS A 366 12.60 7.72 12.30
C LYS A 366 12.51 8.87 13.29
N ARG A 367 11.49 9.70 13.19
CA ARG A 367 11.25 10.83 14.11
C ARG A 367 10.89 10.33 15.50
N PHE A 368 9.96 9.39 15.59
CA PHE A 368 9.45 8.89 16.86
C PHE A 368 10.42 7.99 17.61
N GLU A 369 11.25 7.21 16.91
CA GLU A 369 12.36 6.48 17.53
C GLU A 369 13.37 7.43 18.21
N ARG A 370 13.68 8.57 17.58
CA ARG A 370 14.54 9.60 18.20
C ARG A 370 13.84 10.30 19.35
N LEU A 371 12.54 10.54 19.21
CA LEU A 371 11.71 11.15 20.23
C LEU A 371 11.63 10.27 21.49
N ALA A 372 11.42 8.96 21.35
CA ALA A 372 11.39 8.02 22.48
C ALA A 372 12.66 8.12 23.34
N LYS A 373 13.84 8.10 22.70
CA LYS A 373 15.13 8.27 23.39
C LYS A 373 15.26 9.64 24.05
N THR A 374 14.63 10.66 23.47
CA THR A 374 14.66 12.01 24.02
C THR A 374 13.76 12.11 25.26
N LEU A 375 12.56 11.53 25.21
CA LEU A 375 11.62 11.49 26.33
C LEU A 375 12.23 10.76 27.53
N GLU A 376 12.87 9.62 27.30
CA GLU A 376 13.56 8.88 28.35
C GLU A 376 14.66 9.74 29.04
N ARG A 377 15.49 10.46 28.26
CA ARG A 377 16.55 11.33 28.80
C ARG A 377 16.02 12.47 29.64
N ILE A 378 14.83 12.96 29.37
CA ILE A 378 14.22 14.03 30.17
C ILE A 378 13.40 13.52 31.38
N GLY A 379 13.33 12.19 31.54
CA GLY A 379 12.73 11.55 32.73
C GLY A 379 11.30 11.07 32.53
N ILE A 380 10.79 10.99 31.29
CA ILE A 380 9.53 10.33 31.00
C ILE A 380 9.78 8.82 30.79
N SER A 381 9.10 7.98 31.55
CA SER A 381 9.23 6.52 31.43
C SER A 381 8.94 6.02 30.01
N PRO A 382 9.76 5.12 29.42
CA PRO A 382 9.58 4.62 28.07
C PRO A 382 8.20 4.01 27.83
N GLN A 383 7.61 3.39 28.83
CA GLN A 383 6.28 2.78 28.77
C GLN A 383 5.14 3.77 28.48
N ARG A 384 5.38 5.07 28.73
CA ARG A 384 4.37 6.14 28.57
C ARG A 384 4.27 6.67 27.14
N PHE A 385 5.23 6.36 26.27
CA PHE A 385 5.23 6.72 24.86
C PHE A 385 5.28 5.46 24.00
N ARG A 386 4.21 5.20 23.25
CA ARG A 386 4.09 4.02 22.39
C ARG A 386 4.00 4.41 20.92
N ILE A 387 4.74 3.68 20.10
CA ILE A 387 4.67 3.73 18.64
C ILE A 387 4.05 2.41 18.19
N GLU A 388 2.95 2.46 17.43
CA GLU A 388 2.29 1.26 16.96
C GLU A 388 1.79 1.43 15.52
N TRP A 389 2.04 0.42 14.70
CA TRP A 389 1.58 0.39 13.31
C TRP A 389 0.34 -0.49 13.20
N ILE A 390 -0.78 0.11 12.78
CA ILE A 390 -2.11 -0.52 12.77
C ILE A 390 -2.77 -0.20 11.44
N SER A 391 -3.21 -1.25 10.71
CA SER A 391 -3.99 -1.08 9.48
C SER A 391 -5.46 -0.84 9.77
N ALA A 392 -6.21 -0.37 8.77
CA ALA A 392 -7.66 -0.14 8.89
C ALA A 392 -8.44 -1.44 9.20
N ALA A 393 -7.93 -2.61 8.84
CA ALA A 393 -8.56 -3.91 9.10
C ALA A 393 -8.24 -4.47 10.49
N GLU A 394 -7.28 -3.88 11.23
CA GLU A 394 -6.78 -4.41 12.50
C GLU A 394 -7.47 -3.79 13.74
N GLY A 395 -8.81 -3.73 13.73
CA GLY A 395 -9.59 -3.23 14.87
C GLY A 395 -9.33 -4.00 16.17
N ALA A 396 -9.17 -5.31 16.09
CA ALA A 396 -8.82 -6.14 17.26
C ALA A 396 -7.47 -5.74 17.86
N LYS A 397 -6.46 -5.49 17.02
CA LYS A 397 -5.13 -5.01 17.44
C LYS A 397 -5.23 -3.63 18.09
N TYR A 398 -6.00 -2.71 17.52
CA TYR A 398 -6.21 -1.39 18.12
C TYR A 398 -6.78 -1.51 19.54
N ALA A 399 -7.84 -2.29 19.72
CA ALA A 399 -8.45 -2.51 21.03
C ALA A 399 -7.48 -3.18 22.02
N GLN A 400 -6.67 -4.13 21.56
CA GLN A 400 -5.62 -4.76 22.36
C GLN A 400 -4.59 -3.74 22.85
N VAL A 401 -4.06 -2.91 21.93
CA VAL A 401 -3.09 -1.84 22.26
C VAL A 401 -3.66 -0.89 23.31
N MET A 402 -4.94 -0.51 23.19
CA MET A 402 -5.59 0.37 24.16
C MET A 402 -5.75 -0.29 25.53
N ARG A 403 -6.04 -1.59 25.60
CA ARG A 403 -6.10 -2.34 26.89
C ARG A 403 -4.72 -2.40 27.54
N GLU A 404 -3.69 -2.80 26.80
CA GLU A 404 -2.31 -2.87 27.29
C GLU A 404 -1.80 -1.53 27.80
N MET A 405 -2.09 -0.43 27.09
CA MET A 405 -1.72 0.92 27.53
C MET A 405 -2.49 1.33 28.79
N HIS A 406 -3.76 0.96 28.90
CA HIS A 406 -4.54 1.24 30.10
C HIS A 406 -4.01 0.50 31.32
N GLU A 407 -3.69 -0.78 31.18
CA GLU A 407 -3.07 -1.59 32.26
C GLU A 407 -1.73 -0.97 32.70
N THR A 408 -0.91 -0.55 31.73
CA THR A 408 0.34 0.15 32.02
C THR A 408 0.10 1.47 32.76
N LEU A 409 -0.91 2.25 32.35
CA LEU A 409 -1.29 3.50 32.98
C LEU A 409 -1.70 3.28 34.45
N GLN A 410 -2.49 2.24 34.71
CA GLN A 410 -2.90 1.87 36.07
C GLN A 410 -1.72 1.40 36.91
N ALA A 411 -0.84 0.57 36.38
CA ALA A 411 0.34 0.06 37.07
C ALA A 411 1.35 1.16 37.45
N LEU A 412 1.50 2.19 36.61
CA LEU A 412 2.34 3.35 36.91
C LEU A 412 1.79 4.20 38.05
N GLY A 413 0.47 4.34 38.09
CA GLY A 413 -0.22 5.17 39.08
C GLY A 413 -0.10 6.68 38.86
N VAL A 414 -1.12 7.41 39.25
CA VAL A 414 -1.28 8.86 39.03
C VAL A 414 -0.14 9.67 39.65
N GLU A 415 0.27 9.34 40.88
CA GLU A 415 1.29 10.11 41.61
C GLU A 415 2.67 10.03 40.91
N ARG A 416 3.05 8.82 40.41
CA ARG A 416 4.28 8.66 39.66
C ARG A 416 4.26 9.46 38.37
N ILE A 417 3.14 9.41 37.64
CA ILE A 417 2.94 10.12 36.37
C ILE A 417 3.08 11.64 36.59
N LYS A 418 2.44 12.19 37.64
CA LYS A 418 2.55 13.60 37.98
C LYS A 418 4.00 13.99 38.29
N ALA A 419 4.68 13.21 39.13
CA ALA A 419 6.08 13.46 39.47
C ALA A 419 7.02 13.45 38.25
N GLU A 420 6.85 12.49 37.33
CA GLU A 420 7.63 12.44 36.08
C GLU A 420 7.35 13.65 35.19
N ASN A 421 6.07 14.04 35.01
CA ASN A 421 5.68 15.22 34.23
C ASN A 421 6.28 16.51 34.79
N GLU A 422 6.20 16.70 36.11
CA GLU A 422 6.74 17.88 36.80
C GLU A 422 8.26 17.96 36.65
N LYS A 423 8.96 16.84 36.84
CA LYS A 423 10.41 16.76 36.64
C LYS A 423 10.82 17.06 35.19
N ALA A 424 10.06 16.59 34.20
CA ALA A 424 10.35 16.79 32.78
C ALA A 424 9.97 18.20 32.28
N ARG A 425 9.02 18.90 32.95
CA ARG A 425 8.44 20.17 32.50
C ARG A 425 9.45 21.22 32.05
N PRO A 426 10.52 21.54 32.77
CA PRO A 426 11.48 22.57 32.33
C PRO A 426 12.16 22.26 31.03
N GLN A 427 12.44 20.95 30.78
CA GLN A 427 13.05 20.49 29.54
C GLN A 427 12.06 20.50 28.38
N LEU A 428 10.78 20.18 28.63
CA LEU A 428 9.68 20.23 27.64
C LEU A 428 9.46 21.70 27.22
N GLU A 429 9.37 22.65 28.16
CA GLU A 429 9.19 24.07 27.85
C GLU A 429 10.36 24.66 27.05
N LYS A 430 11.59 24.24 27.35
CA LYS A 430 12.75 24.64 26.55
C LYS A 430 12.65 24.17 25.08
N ARG A 431 12.12 22.95 24.86
CA ARG A 431 11.96 22.39 23.51
C ARG A 431 10.86 23.05 22.71
N LEU A 432 9.77 23.42 23.39
CA LEU A 432 8.62 24.10 22.79
C LEU A 432 8.87 25.60 22.52
N LYS A 433 10.03 26.13 22.90
CA LYS A 433 10.33 27.56 22.71
C LYS A 433 10.14 28.04 21.27
N ARG A 434 10.52 27.21 20.28
CA ARG A 434 10.39 27.55 18.86
C ARG A 434 8.93 27.76 18.44
N TRP A 435 7.97 27.12 19.08
CA TRP A 435 6.54 27.26 18.78
C TRP A 435 5.92 28.49 19.41
N ARG A 436 6.48 28.98 20.52
CA ARG A 436 6.07 30.24 21.12
C ARG A 436 6.39 31.46 20.24
N GLU A 437 7.28 31.30 19.27
CA GLU A 437 7.60 32.32 18.26
C GLU A 437 6.65 32.27 17.04
N VAL A 438 5.74 31.28 16.97
CA VAL A 438 4.74 31.14 15.92
C VAL A 438 3.45 31.81 16.36
N PRO A 439 3.01 32.92 15.77
CA PRO A 439 1.88 33.71 16.28
C PRO A 439 0.60 32.88 16.49
N GLU A 440 0.28 32.01 15.55
CA GLU A 440 -0.94 31.19 15.58
C GLU A 440 -0.93 30.11 16.70
N VAL A 441 0.23 29.85 17.28
CA VAL A 441 0.44 28.85 18.31
C VAL A 441 0.74 29.49 19.67
N ALA A 442 1.32 30.68 19.66
CA ALA A 442 1.78 31.40 20.85
C ALA A 442 0.66 31.58 21.89
N GLU A 443 -0.55 31.94 21.46
CA GLU A 443 -1.71 32.12 22.33
C GLU A 443 -2.16 30.80 23.01
N LEU A 444 -1.98 29.66 22.35
CA LEU A 444 -2.33 28.35 22.90
C LEU A 444 -1.30 27.82 23.89
N LEU A 445 -0.05 28.28 23.77
CA LEU A 445 1.07 27.86 24.65
C LEU A 445 1.31 28.81 25.84
N ALA A 446 0.64 29.95 25.84
CA ALA A 446 0.69 30.92 26.96
C ALA A 446 -0.05 30.38 28.20
#